data_38b638f2ed0fdefb05b54f43e6ef72df
#
_entry.id   38b638f2ed0fdefb05b54f43e6ef72df
#
_cell.length_a   1.000
_cell.length_b   1.000
_cell.length_c   1.000
_cell.angle_alpha   90.00
_cell.angle_beta   90.00
_cell.angle_gamma   90.00
#
_symmetry.space_group_name_H-M   'P 1'
#
loop_
_entity.id
_entity.type
_entity.pdbx_description
1 polymer ?
#
loop_
_entity_poly.entity_id
_entity_poly.type
_entity_poly.pdbx_seq_one_letter_code
_entity_poly.pdbx_strand_id
1 'polypeptide(L)'
;MNNDRQPILIAGPCAAESREQVLQTAAALSESLAVSGLSLTYFRTGVWKWRSTPSSFGGAGKEALSWLQEVKQQYGFQPCVEVACAEHVDLCIEAGVTTLWIGSRTAVNPYLVQEIAEACQGCPLTILVKNPVIPDLKLWMGEIERFKKMDVRRVLAVHRGFADRSESVYRNAPCWEIPIELKVRMPEIPLLCDPSHIAGDTKYNAQIAQIALDYGYSGLMLESHIRPAEALSDAQQQLRPDELVAMLQALVFKTTASSPAENALRKQRNLLENIDVQMADLLAKRMQIVDAVADIKEKNNLPIVQPKQWGKVEKIYRKAALEDADYEEFLSKFLELLHNASIRRQQHKK
;
A
#
# COMPACT_ATOMS: atom_id res chain seq x y z
N MET A 1 15.95 -12.67 -22.76
CA MET A 1 14.98 -11.60 -23.06
C MET A 1 14.74 -10.86 -21.77
N ASN A 2 15.39 -9.69 -21.60
CA ASN A 2 15.24 -8.88 -20.39
C ASN A 2 13.82 -8.31 -20.35
N ASN A 3 13.01 -8.84 -19.46
CA ASN A 3 11.68 -8.34 -19.20
C ASN A 3 11.80 -7.20 -18.16
N ASP A 4 12.49 -6.13 -18.52
CA ASP A 4 12.45 -4.85 -17.80
C ASP A 4 11.05 -4.26 -18.01
N ARG A 5 10.09 -4.75 -17.23
CA ARG A 5 8.74 -4.21 -17.25
C ARG A 5 8.83 -2.77 -16.77
N GLN A 6 8.48 -1.83 -17.65
CA GLN A 6 8.31 -0.44 -17.26
C GLN A 6 7.36 -0.36 -16.04
N PRO A 7 7.63 0.53 -15.10
CA PRO A 7 6.75 0.69 -13.93
C PRO A 7 5.34 1.08 -14.37
N ILE A 8 4.34 0.60 -13.65
CA ILE A 8 2.94 1.00 -13.90
C ILE A 8 2.77 2.42 -13.36
N LEU A 9 2.61 3.38 -14.25
CA LEU A 9 2.39 4.78 -13.88
C LEU A 9 0.95 5.17 -14.16
N ILE A 10 0.28 5.67 -13.13
CA ILE A 10 -1.10 6.13 -13.18
C ILE A 10 -1.12 7.58 -12.70
N ALA A 11 -1.59 8.50 -13.53
CA ALA A 11 -1.68 9.91 -13.17
C ALA A 11 -2.92 10.57 -13.75
N GLY A 12 -3.33 11.68 -13.14
CA GLY A 12 -4.47 12.49 -13.54
C GLY A 12 -5.16 13.12 -12.35
N PRO A 13 -6.23 13.90 -12.55
CA PRO A 13 -6.81 14.70 -11.48
C PRO A 13 -7.52 13.87 -10.41
N CYS A 14 -7.63 14.44 -9.22
CA CYS A 14 -8.41 13.88 -8.12
C CYS A 14 -9.87 13.68 -8.54
N ALA A 15 -10.45 14.67 -9.18
CA ALA A 15 -11.83 14.65 -9.67
C ALA A 15 -11.93 15.16 -11.12
N ALA A 16 -12.92 14.65 -11.87
CA ALA A 16 -13.37 15.28 -13.10
C ALA A 16 -14.27 16.46 -12.72
N GLU A 17 -13.77 17.68 -12.92
CA GLU A 17 -14.44 18.91 -12.50
C GLU A 17 -15.17 19.58 -13.65
N SER A 18 -14.56 19.60 -14.82
CA SER A 18 -15.12 20.04 -16.09
C SER A 18 -14.42 19.36 -17.25
N ARG A 19 -15.05 19.34 -18.41
CA ARG A 19 -14.46 18.83 -19.65
C ARG A 19 -13.12 19.52 -19.95
N GLU A 20 -13.09 20.85 -19.80
CA GLU A 20 -11.89 21.64 -20.05
C GLU A 20 -10.75 21.26 -19.13
N GLN A 21 -11.00 21.17 -17.83
CA GLN A 21 -10.00 20.78 -16.82
C GLN A 21 -9.40 19.40 -17.11
N VAL A 22 -10.25 18.40 -17.44
CA VAL A 22 -9.80 17.02 -17.75
C VAL A 22 -8.93 16.99 -19.00
N LEU A 23 -9.36 17.66 -20.08
CA LEU A 23 -8.60 17.68 -21.35
C LEU A 23 -7.30 18.48 -21.23
N GLN A 24 -7.29 19.63 -20.55
CA GLN A 24 -6.08 20.41 -20.32
C GLN A 24 -5.06 19.62 -19.47
N THR A 25 -5.52 18.90 -18.45
CA THR A 25 -4.63 18.04 -17.64
C THR A 25 -4.03 16.92 -18.49
N ALA A 26 -4.83 16.27 -19.34
CA ALA A 26 -4.36 15.20 -20.22
C ALA A 26 -3.37 15.73 -21.28
N ALA A 27 -3.65 16.91 -21.88
CA ALA A 27 -2.75 17.56 -22.82
C ALA A 27 -1.38 17.83 -22.21
N ALA A 28 -1.36 18.52 -21.06
CA ALA A 28 -0.13 18.87 -20.37
C ALA A 28 0.66 17.64 -19.89
N LEU A 29 -0.02 16.56 -19.46
CA LEU A 29 0.64 15.29 -19.18
C LEU A 29 1.26 14.68 -20.42
N SER A 30 0.54 14.69 -21.56
CA SER A 30 1.04 14.17 -22.83
C SER A 30 2.28 14.90 -23.31
N GLU A 31 2.27 16.25 -23.24
CA GLU A 31 3.41 17.09 -23.60
C GLU A 31 4.63 16.83 -22.70
N SER A 32 4.44 16.81 -21.39
CA SER A 32 5.52 16.59 -20.42
C SER A 32 6.12 15.18 -20.55
N LEU A 33 5.30 14.16 -20.81
CA LEU A 33 5.74 12.77 -20.97
C LEU A 33 6.49 12.56 -22.29
N ALA A 34 6.13 13.25 -23.36
CA ALA A 34 6.75 13.10 -24.69
C ALA A 34 8.27 13.31 -24.69
N VAL A 35 8.77 14.18 -23.80
CA VAL A 35 10.20 14.52 -23.67
C VAL A 35 10.91 13.78 -22.54
N SER A 36 10.19 12.99 -21.76
CA SER A 36 10.71 12.39 -20.53
C SER A 36 11.24 10.97 -20.67
N GLY A 37 10.86 10.27 -21.74
CA GLY A 37 11.09 8.82 -21.88
C GLY A 37 10.18 7.94 -21.01
N LEU A 38 9.27 8.54 -20.24
CA LEU A 38 8.28 7.84 -19.42
C LEU A 38 6.97 7.65 -20.19
N SER A 39 6.21 6.63 -19.84
CA SER A 39 4.88 6.40 -20.39
C SER A 39 3.83 6.23 -19.29
N LEU A 40 2.66 6.84 -19.49
CA LEU A 40 1.54 6.68 -18.60
C LEU A 40 0.77 5.39 -18.95
N THR A 41 0.57 4.51 -17.97
CA THR A 41 -0.21 3.29 -18.18
C THR A 41 -1.71 3.59 -18.18
N TYR A 42 -2.16 4.41 -17.24
CA TYR A 42 -3.56 4.81 -17.12
C TYR A 42 -3.70 6.27 -16.70
N PHE A 43 -4.69 6.96 -17.29
CA PHE A 43 -5.12 8.29 -16.89
C PHE A 43 -6.25 8.16 -15.87
N ARG A 44 -5.97 8.52 -14.62
CA ARG A 44 -6.94 8.44 -13.53
C ARG A 44 -7.80 9.69 -13.41
N THR A 45 -9.07 9.55 -13.07
CA THR A 45 -9.88 10.64 -12.52
C THR A 45 -11.07 10.09 -11.73
N GLY A 46 -11.44 10.77 -10.65
CA GLY A 46 -12.66 10.47 -9.90
C GLY A 46 -13.86 11.10 -10.58
N VAL A 47 -14.71 10.29 -11.16
CA VAL A 47 -15.96 10.70 -11.81
C VAL A 47 -17.07 10.92 -10.79
N TRP A 48 -17.15 10.06 -9.81
CA TRP A 48 -18.04 10.13 -8.65
C TRP A 48 -17.21 10.33 -7.38
N LYS A 49 -17.58 11.34 -6.58
CA LYS A 49 -16.86 11.71 -5.35
C LYS A 49 -17.79 11.78 -4.17
N TRP A 50 -17.95 10.68 -3.46
CA TRP A 50 -18.69 10.65 -2.20
C TRP A 50 -17.85 11.27 -1.09
N ARG A 51 -18.31 12.40 -0.58
CA ARG A 51 -17.59 13.20 0.43
C ARG A 51 -18.20 13.00 1.81
N SER A 52 -17.37 13.14 2.84
CA SER A 52 -17.84 13.16 4.23
C SER A 52 -18.76 14.36 4.51
N THR A 53 -18.56 15.46 3.78
CA THR A 53 -19.37 16.67 3.89
C THR A 53 -20.26 16.79 2.66
N PRO A 54 -21.61 16.77 2.79
CA PRO A 54 -22.53 16.79 1.66
C PRO A 54 -22.40 18.01 0.73
N SER A 55 -21.93 19.15 1.24
CA SER A 55 -21.71 20.39 0.48
C SER A 55 -20.47 20.40 -0.39
N SER A 56 -19.61 19.36 -0.30
CA SER A 56 -18.38 19.27 -1.11
C SER A 56 -18.68 18.79 -2.52
N PHE A 57 -17.80 19.13 -3.47
CA PHE A 57 -17.94 18.72 -4.87
C PHE A 57 -18.03 17.19 -5.03
N GLY A 58 -19.11 16.73 -5.63
CA GLY A 58 -19.46 15.30 -5.77
C GLY A 58 -18.93 14.62 -7.05
N GLY A 59 -18.16 15.33 -7.89
CA GLY A 59 -17.75 14.86 -9.21
C GLY A 59 -18.82 15.22 -10.28
N ALA A 60 -18.42 15.18 -11.55
CA ALA A 60 -19.32 15.47 -12.67
C ALA A 60 -20.27 14.30 -13.03
N GLY A 61 -20.09 13.14 -12.41
CA GLY A 61 -20.93 11.98 -12.68
C GLY A 61 -20.71 11.38 -14.07
N LYS A 62 -21.72 10.68 -14.59
CA LYS A 62 -21.63 9.95 -15.86
C LYS A 62 -21.23 10.81 -17.06
N GLU A 63 -21.47 12.11 -17.03
CA GLU A 63 -21.10 13.01 -18.11
C GLU A 63 -19.58 12.99 -18.35
N ALA A 64 -18.77 12.91 -17.28
CA ALA A 64 -17.31 12.86 -17.37
C ALA A 64 -16.78 11.63 -18.10
N LEU A 65 -17.56 10.56 -18.23
CA LEU A 65 -17.15 9.38 -19.00
C LEU A 65 -16.95 9.72 -20.48
N SER A 66 -17.77 10.62 -21.05
CA SER A 66 -17.59 11.10 -22.42
C SER A 66 -16.29 11.91 -22.59
N TRP A 67 -15.92 12.71 -21.61
CA TRP A 67 -14.64 13.46 -21.62
C TRP A 67 -13.44 12.54 -21.57
N LEU A 68 -13.55 11.41 -20.87
CA LEU A 68 -12.49 10.41 -20.82
C LEU A 68 -12.33 9.64 -22.14
N GLN A 69 -13.41 9.47 -22.91
CA GLN A 69 -13.32 8.95 -24.27
C GLN A 69 -12.55 9.93 -25.19
N GLU A 70 -12.78 11.22 -25.02
CA GLU A 70 -12.02 12.23 -25.75
C GLU A 70 -10.53 12.21 -25.35
N VAL A 71 -10.20 12.06 -24.08
CA VAL A 71 -8.80 11.88 -23.60
C VAL A 71 -8.16 10.66 -24.28
N LYS A 72 -8.87 9.54 -24.33
CA LYS A 72 -8.39 8.32 -25.00
C LYS A 72 -8.16 8.53 -26.50
N GLN A 73 -9.09 9.20 -27.18
CA GLN A 73 -9.01 9.45 -28.62
C GLN A 73 -7.90 10.43 -29.00
N GLN A 74 -7.74 11.52 -28.21
CA GLN A 74 -6.79 12.60 -28.53
C GLN A 74 -5.36 12.28 -28.07
N TYR A 75 -5.19 11.63 -26.90
CA TYR A 75 -3.87 11.44 -26.27
C TYR A 75 -3.47 9.96 -26.13
N GLY A 76 -4.35 9.01 -26.48
CA GLY A 76 -4.08 7.58 -26.36
C GLY A 76 -4.10 7.04 -24.93
N PHE A 77 -4.36 7.87 -23.92
CA PHE A 77 -4.38 7.48 -22.52
C PHE A 77 -5.58 6.59 -22.21
N GLN A 78 -5.34 5.45 -21.56
CA GLN A 78 -6.40 4.56 -21.12
C GLN A 78 -7.03 5.09 -19.83
N PRO A 79 -8.36 5.35 -19.80
CA PRO A 79 -9.04 5.85 -18.60
C PRO A 79 -9.02 4.84 -17.47
N CYS A 80 -8.87 5.36 -16.24
CA CYS A 80 -9.02 4.63 -14.99
C CYS A 80 -9.96 5.42 -14.09
N VAL A 81 -11.04 4.78 -13.58
CA VAL A 81 -12.17 5.46 -12.91
C VAL A 81 -12.48 4.79 -11.58
N GLU A 82 -12.79 5.59 -10.55
CA GLU A 82 -13.32 5.09 -9.26
C GLU A 82 -14.76 4.60 -9.43
N VAL A 83 -15.05 3.42 -8.92
CA VAL A 83 -16.40 2.90 -8.82
C VAL A 83 -16.76 2.60 -7.36
N ALA A 84 -18.02 2.83 -6.99
CA ALA A 84 -18.49 2.66 -5.63
C ALA A 84 -19.81 1.88 -5.53
N CYS A 85 -20.38 1.44 -6.65
CA CYS A 85 -21.56 0.57 -6.73
C CYS A 85 -21.57 -0.15 -8.09
N ALA A 86 -22.45 -1.15 -8.25
CA ALA A 86 -22.61 -1.92 -9.48
C ALA A 86 -22.99 -1.04 -10.67
N GLU A 87 -23.91 -0.09 -10.49
CA GLU A 87 -24.32 0.85 -11.55
C GLU A 87 -23.13 1.62 -12.15
N HIS A 88 -22.14 2.01 -11.33
CA HIS A 88 -20.95 2.68 -11.84
C HIS A 88 -20.11 1.76 -12.74
N VAL A 89 -20.10 0.45 -12.46
CA VAL A 89 -19.41 -0.53 -13.31
C VAL A 89 -20.09 -0.61 -14.68
N ASP A 90 -21.41 -0.75 -14.71
CA ASP A 90 -22.20 -0.83 -15.93
C ASP A 90 -21.98 0.41 -16.81
N LEU A 91 -22.09 1.61 -16.24
CA LEU A 91 -21.85 2.87 -16.93
C LEU A 91 -20.42 2.98 -17.48
N CYS A 92 -19.42 2.48 -16.74
CA CYS A 92 -18.04 2.45 -17.21
C CYS A 92 -17.86 1.48 -18.39
N ILE A 93 -18.47 0.30 -18.33
CA ILE A 93 -18.42 -0.69 -19.42
C ILE A 93 -19.10 -0.14 -20.67
N GLU A 94 -20.28 0.43 -20.55
CA GLU A 94 -20.99 1.10 -21.66
C GLU A 94 -20.17 2.21 -22.31
N ALA A 95 -19.44 2.98 -21.48
CA ALA A 95 -18.53 4.02 -21.96
C ALA A 95 -17.18 3.48 -22.46
N GLY A 96 -16.94 2.17 -22.49
CA GLY A 96 -15.67 1.56 -22.94
C GLY A 96 -14.48 1.82 -22.02
N VAL A 97 -14.73 2.14 -20.74
CA VAL A 97 -13.69 2.23 -19.70
C VAL A 97 -13.43 0.82 -19.16
N THR A 98 -12.18 0.35 -19.29
CA THR A 98 -11.80 -1.02 -18.94
C THR A 98 -10.91 -1.12 -17.71
N THR A 99 -10.62 0.00 -17.07
CA THR A 99 -9.81 0.03 -15.84
C THR A 99 -10.53 0.80 -14.75
N LEU A 100 -10.81 0.11 -13.65
CA LEU A 100 -11.59 0.62 -12.52
C LEU A 100 -10.78 0.53 -11.23
N TRP A 101 -11.03 1.44 -10.28
CA TRP A 101 -10.50 1.25 -8.93
C TRP A 101 -11.57 1.31 -7.86
N ILE A 102 -11.35 0.52 -6.82
CA ILE A 102 -12.15 0.51 -5.61
C ILE A 102 -11.50 1.46 -4.61
N GLY A 103 -12.25 2.48 -4.19
CA GLY A 103 -11.78 3.45 -3.21
C GLY A 103 -11.68 2.86 -1.80
N SER A 104 -10.79 3.42 -0.98
CA SER A 104 -10.54 2.92 0.39
C SER A 104 -11.76 2.96 1.30
N ARG A 105 -12.69 3.89 1.07
CA ARG A 105 -13.96 3.98 1.82
C ARG A 105 -14.96 2.91 1.37
N THR A 106 -14.92 2.52 0.12
CA THR A 106 -15.69 1.41 -0.43
C THR A 106 -15.14 0.07 0.07
N ALA A 107 -13.81 -0.07 0.08
CA ALA A 107 -13.08 -1.26 0.50
C ALA A 107 -13.27 -1.66 1.98
N VAL A 108 -13.91 -0.84 2.81
CA VAL A 108 -14.27 -1.23 4.20
C VAL A 108 -15.60 -1.98 4.28
N ASN A 109 -16.33 -2.09 3.18
CA ASN A 109 -17.65 -2.73 3.14
C ASN A 109 -17.65 -3.96 2.23
N PRO A 110 -17.48 -5.19 2.78
CA PRO A 110 -17.42 -6.41 1.99
C PRO A 110 -18.68 -6.71 1.17
N TYR A 111 -19.86 -6.28 1.63
CA TYR A 111 -21.11 -6.46 0.87
C TYR A 111 -21.12 -5.63 -0.40
N LEU A 112 -20.77 -4.35 -0.27
CA LEU A 112 -20.70 -3.44 -1.41
C LEU A 112 -19.63 -3.85 -2.42
N VAL A 113 -18.46 -4.28 -1.93
CA VAL A 113 -17.38 -4.78 -2.81
C VAL A 113 -17.80 -6.08 -3.48
N GLN A 114 -18.59 -6.94 -2.83
CA GLN A 114 -19.14 -8.15 -3.45
C GLN A 114 -20.09 -7.80 -4.61
N GLU A 115 -21.01 -6.88 -4.42
CA GLU A 115 -21.92 -6.40 -5.48
C GLU A 115 -21.15 -5.82 -6.68
N ILE A 116 -20.11 -5.01 -6.41
CA ILE A 116 -19.25 -4.46 -7.46
C ILE A 116 -18.49 -5.57 -8.18
N ALA A 117 -17.99 -6.56 -7.44
CA ALA A 117 -17.25 -7.68 -8.03
C ALA A 117 -18.16 -8.52 -8.94
N GLU A 118 -19.39 -8.80 -8.53
CA GLU A 118 -20.39 -9.52 -9.33
C GLU A 118 -20.73 -8.77 -10.62
N ALA A 119 -20.84 -7.44 -10.57
CA ALA A 119 -21.03 -6.61 -11.77
C ALA A 119 -19.82 -6.65 -12.73
N CYS A 120 -18.63 -7.00 -12.23
CA CYS A 120 -17.43 -7.17 -13.06
C CYS A 120 -17.28 -8.57 -13.66
N GLN A 121 -18.15 -9.53 -13.31
CA GLN A 121 -17.97 -10.94 -13.66
C GLN A 121 -17.88 -11.18 -15.18
N GLY A 122 -16.82 -11.88 -15.59
CA GLY A 122 -16.57 -12.24 -16.99
C GLY A 122 -16.22 -11.06 -17.90
N CYS A 123 -16.08 -9.85 -17.35
CA CYS A 123 -15.69 -8.68 -18.13
C CYS A 123 -14.15 -8.54 -18.18
N PRO A 124 -13.56 -8.14 -19.32
CA PRO A 124 -12.10 -8.01 -19.47
C PRO A 124 -11.57 -6.74 -18.79
N LEU A 125 -11.93 -6.54 -17.54
CA LEU A 125 -11.58 -5.37 -16.74
C LEU A 125 -10.25 -5.54 -16.00
N THR A 126 -9.54 -4.43 -15.84
CA THR A 126 -8.44 -4.30 -14.87
C THR A 126 -8.98 -3.60 -13.62
N ILE A 127 -8.86 -4.26 -12.47
CA ILE A 127 -9.39 -3.74 -11.19
C ILE A 127 -8.22 -3.40 -10.27
N LEU A 128 -8.21 -2.18 -9.77
CA LEU A 128 -7.29 -1.72 -8.73
C LEU A 128 -8.03 -1.67 -7.40
N VAL A 129 -7.53 -2.37 -6.40
CA VAL A 129 -8.13 -2.41 -5.06
C VAL A 129 -7.26 -1.59 -4.11
N LYS A 130 -7.72 -0.40 -3.72
CA LYS A 130 -7.05 0.39 -2.67
C LYS A 130 -7.22 -0.31 -1.32
N ASN A 131 -6.20 -0.23 -0.47
CA ASN A 131 -6.35 -0.71 0.90
C ASN A 131 -7.52 -0.03 1.60
N PRO A 132 -8.25 -0.73 2.50
CA PRO A 132 -9.27 -0.11 3.34
C PRO A 132 -8.67 1.02 4.18
N VAL A 133 -9.48 1.99 4.60
CA VAL A 133 -8.99 3.11 5.44
C VAL A 133 -8.46 2.66 6.78
N ILE A 134 -8.93 1.53 7.31
CA ILE A 134 -8.44 0.90 8.54
C ILE A 134 -7.26 -0.03 8.24
N PRO A 135 -6.29 -0.20 9.17
CA PRO A 135 -5.11 -1.07 8.98
C PRO A 135 -5.50 -2.56 9.17
N ASP A 136 -6.20 -3.14 8.21
CA ASP A 136 -6.66 -4.53 8.21
C ASP A 136 -6.22 -5.26 6.93
N LEU A 137 -5.14 -6.04 7.06
CA LEU A 137 -4.61 -6.85 5.97
C LEU A 137 -5.58 -7.92 5.48
N LYS A 138 -6.32 -8.58 6.42
CA LYS A 138 -7.24 -9.66 6.04
C LYS A 138 -8.39 -9.14 5.21
N LEU A 139 -8.92 -7.97 5.58
CA LEU A 139 -9.96 -7.31 4.81
C LEU A 139 -9.45 -6.98 3.40
N TRP A 140 -8.27 -6.36 3.28
CA TRP A 140 -7.69 -6.01 1.99
C TRP A 140 -7.45 -7.22 1.09
N MET A 141 -6.89 -8.29 1.63
CA MET A 141 -6.72 -9.56 0.91
C MET A 141 -8.08 -10.13 0.45
N GLY A 142 -9.08 -10.12 1.33
CA GLY A 142 -10.43 -10.59 1.01
C GLY A 142 -11.06 -9.82 -0.15
N GLU A 143 -10.87 -8.50 -0.21
CA GLU A 143 -11.35 -7.67 -1.31
C GLU A 143 -10.66 -8.02 -2.64
N ILE A 144 -9.35 -8.21 -2.63
CA ILE A 144 -8.60 -8.65 -3.81
C ILE A 144 -9.08 -10.02 -4.29
N GLU A 145 -9.29 -10.97 -3.38
CA GLU A 145 -9.75 -12.32 -3.71
C GLU A 145 -11.15 -12.34 -4.34
N ARG A 146 -12.06 -11.43 -3.95
CA ARG A 146 -13.38 -11.30 -4.57
C ARG A 146 -13.25 -11.06 -6.06
N PHE A 147 -12.46 -10.06 -6.48
CA PHE A 147 -12.26 -9.76 -7.89
C PHE A 147 -11.48 -10.85 -8.64
N LYS A 148 -10.53 -11.54 -8.00
CA LYS A 148 -9.84 -12.70 -8.61
C LYS A 148 -10.81 -13.84 -8.98
N LYS A 149 -11.90 -14.00 -8.22
CA LYS A 149 -12.93 -15.02 -8.49
C LYS A 149 -13.89 -14.65 -9.61
N MET A 150 -13.92 -13.39 -10.05
CA MET A 150 -14.87 -12.90 -11.05
C MET A 150 -14.36 -12.97 -12.50
N ASP A 151 -13.29 -13.70 -12.75
CA ASP A 151 -12.68 -13.85 -14.09
C ASP A 151 -12.43 -12.51 -14.81
N VAL A 152 -11.96 -11.53 -14.04
CA VAL A 152 -11.52 -10.25 -14.58
C VAL A 152 -10.12 -10.38 -15.19
N ARG A 153 -9.78 -9.51 -16.14
CA ARG A 153 -8.50 -9.56 -16.84
C ARG A 153 -7.29 -9.45 -15.90
N ARG A 154 -7.36 -8.58 -14.88
CA ARG A 154 -6.24 -8.31 -13.96
C ARG A 154 -6.71 -7.65 -12.68
N VAL A 155 -6.10 -8.02 -11.55
CA VAL A 155 -6.28 -7.34 -10.27
C VAL A 155 -4.94 -6.78 -9.80
N LEU A 156 -4.94 -5.54 -9.33
CA LEU A 156 -3.80 -4.85 -8.73
C LEU A 156 -4.20 -4.32 -7.35
N ALA A 157 -3.24 -4.25 -6.44
CA ALA A 157 -3.41 -3.60 -5.15
C ALA A 157 -2.84 -2.18 -5.18
N VAL A 158 -3.46 -1.24 -4.46
CA VAL A 158 -2.97 0.13 -4.34
C VAL A 158 -2.90 0.51 -2.87
N HIS A 159 -1.69 0.77 -2.40
CA HIS A 159 -1.41 1.27 -1.06
C HIS A 159 -1.51 2.79 -1.03
N ARG A 160 -2.46 3.31 -0.22
CA ARG A 160 -2.71 4.75 -0.08
C ARG A 160 -2.60 5.26 1.36
N GLY A 161 -2.04 4.45 2.26
CA GLY A 161 -1.99 4.70 3.69
C GLY A 161 -3.29 4.38 4.42
N PHE A 162 -3.23 4.44 5.74
CA PHE A 162 -4.32 4.05 6.64
C PHE A 162 -4.68 5.21 7.57
N ALA A 163 -5.94 5.26 8.01
CA ALA A 163 -6.35 6.15 9.07
C ALA A 163 -5.80 5.59 10.40
N ASP A 164 -4.78 6.22 10.92
CA ASP A 164 -4.20 5.92 12.23
C ASP A 164 -4.26 7.17 13.11
N ARG A 165 -4.35 6.94 14.42
CA ARG A 165 -4.35 8.01 15.44
C ARG A 165 -2.93 8.38 15.89
N SER A 166 -1.90 7.74 15.35
CA SER A 166 -0.51 8.09 15.64
C SER A 166 -0.19 9.49 15.09
N GLU A 167 0.67 10.21 15.78
CA GLU A 167 1.21 11.48 15.27
C GLU A 167 2.04 11.17 14.02
N SER A 168 1.54 11.57 12.87
CA SER A 168 2.21 11.42 11.58
C SER A 168 2.25 12.76 10.86
N VAL A 169 3.36 13.05 10.19
CA VAL A 169 3.48 14.20 9.27
C VAL A 169 2.66 13.99 7.99
N TYR A 170 2.23 12.75 7.74
CA TYR A 170 1.44 12.37 6.59
C TYR A 170 -0.06 12.39 6.92
N ARG A 171 -0.88 12.66 5.91
CA ARG A 171 -2.35 12.61 6.04
C ARG A 171 -2.87 11.23 6.42
N ASN A 172 -2.23 10.18 5.89
CA ASN A 172 -2.55 8.80 6.21
C ASN A 172 -1.25 8.06 6.53
N ALA A 173 -1.23 7.35 7.65
CA ALA A 173 -0.05 6.58 8.06
C ALA A 173 0.28 5.50 7.03
N PRO A 174 1.51 5.36 6.57
CA PRO A 174 1.85 4.35 5.56
C PRO A 174 1.78 2.92 6.09
N CYS A 175 2.04 2.67 7.40
CA CYS A 175 2.03 1.32 8.01
C CYS A 175 2.64 0.28 7.07
N TRP A 176 3.90 0.50 6.67
CA TRP A 176 4.59 -0.24 5.61
C TRP A 176 4.59 -1.77 5.79
N GLU A 177 4.52 -2.22 7.03
CA GLU A 177 4.44 -3.64 7.38
C GLU A 177 3.24 -4.34 6.74
N ILE A 178 2.10 -3.66 6.60
CA ILE A 178 0.87 -4.22 6.03
C ILE A 178 1.00 -4.50 4.52
N PRO A 179 1.37 -3.52 3.68
CA PRO A 179 1.55 -3.78 2.25
C PRO A 179 2.75 -4.68 1.95
N ILE A 180 3.80 -4.68 2.78
CA ILE A 180 4.91 -5.64 2.66
C ILE A 180 4.39 -7.06 2.89
N GLU A 181 3.62 -7.28 3.95
CA GLU A 181 3.01 -8.58 4.25
C GLU A 181 2.01 -9.01 3.16
N LEU A 182 1.23 -8.06 2.59
CA LEU A 182 0.40 -8.35 1.41
C LEU A 182 1.24 -8.91 0.26
N LYS A 183 2.37 -8.27 -0.03
CA LYS A 183 3.28 -8.68 -1.12
C LYS A 183 3.90 -10.07 -0.87
N VAL A 184 4.14 -10.41 0.39
CA VAL A 184 4.63 -11.76 0.78
C VAL A 184 3.55 -12.81 0.59
N ARG A 185 2.30 -12.52 0.98
CA ARG A 185 1.19 -13.48 0.92
C ARG A 185 0.55 -13.62 -0.46
N MET A 186 0.59 -12.56 -1.26
CA MET A 186 0.00 -12.50 -2.61
C MET A 186 1.03 -11.97 -3.62
N PRO A 187 2.16 -12.68 -3.83
CA PRO A 187 3.28 -12.20 -4.66
C PRO A 187 2.92 -12.00 -6.14
N GLU A 188 1.84 -12.63 -6.60
CA GLU A 188 1.33 -12.50 -7.97
C GLU A 188 0.57 -11.19 -8.19
N ILE A 189 0.13 -10.50 -7.12
CA ILE A 189 -0.62 -9.25 -7.21
C ILE A 189 0.35 -8.07 -7.32
N PRO A 190 0.36 -7.33 -8.42
CA PRO A 190 1.17 -6.11 -8.50
C PRO A 190 0.69 -5.08 -7.50
N LEU A 191 1.62 -4.58 -6.69
CA LEU A 191 1.35 -3.58 -5.66
C LEU A 191 1.82 -2.21 -6.14
N LEU A 192 0.93 -1.22 -6.13
CA LEU A 192 1.20 0.17 -6.46
C LEU A 192 1.15 1.03 -5.18
N CYS A 193 1.91 2.11 -5.18
CA CYS A 193 1.80 3.15 -4.14
C CYS A 193 1.02 4.35 -4.67
N ASP A 194 0.19 4.92 -3.80
CA ASP A 194 -0.48 6.21 -4.01
C ASP A 194 0.11 7.26 -3.04
N PRO A 195 1.26 7.88 -3.40
CA PRO A 195 1.94 8.85 -2.56
C PRO A 195 1.07 10.06 -2.25
N SER A 196 0.25 10.52 -3.20
CA SER A 196 -0.61 11.71 -3.04
C SER A 196 -1.56 11.57 -1.84
N HIS A 197 -2.17 10.39 -1.68
CA HIS A 197 -3.09 10.15 -0.56
C HIS A 197 -2.37 9.81 0.75
N ILE A 198 -1.20 9.17 0.72
CA ILE A 198 -0.37 8.97 1.91
C ILE A 198 0.07 10.33 2.45
N ALA A 199 0.69 11.12 1.60
CA ALA A 199 1.27 12.42 1.96
C ALA A 199 0.20 13.45 2.40
N GLY A 200 -0.80 13.67 1.54
CA GLY A 200 -1.75 14.78 1.66
C GLY A 200 -1.15 16.15 1.32
N ASP A 201 0.16 16.21 1.04
CA ASP A 201 0.92 17.41 0.66
C ASP A 201 2.01 16.99 -0.35
N THR A 202 2.10 17.68 -1.48
CA THR A 202 3.00 17.33 -2.59
C THR A 202 4.47 17.25 -2.20
N LYS A 203 4.92 18.00 -1.19
CA LYS A 203 6.33 18.04 -0.75
C LYS A 203 6.86 16.67 -0.29
N TYR A 204 5.98 15.73 0.10
CA TYR A 204 6.37 14.41 0.56
C TYR A 204 6.23 13.32 -0.52
N ASN A 205 5.62 13.63 -1.69
CA ASN A 205 5.33 12.64 -2.72
C ASN A 205 6.58 11.91 -3.22
N ALA A 206 7.67 12.64 -3.49
CA ALA A 206 8.93 12.05 -3.97
C ALA A 206 9.52 11.06 -2.96
N GLN A 207 9.56 11.44 -1.68
CA GLN A 207 10.09 10.59 -0.61
C GLN A 207 9.29 9.29 -0.47
N ILE A 208 7.95 9.39 -0.41
CA ILE A 208 7.06 8.23 -0.28
C ILE A 208 7.15 7.34 -1.51
N ALA A 209 7.18 7.94 -2.71
CA ALA A 209 7.34 7.21 -3.96
C ALA A 209 8.65 6.41 -3.99
N GLN A 210 9.77 7.03 -3.57
CA GLN A 210 11.07 6.35 -3.55
C GLN A 210 11.08 5.19 -2.55
N ILE A 211 10.56 5.38 -1.33
CA ILE A 211 10.44 4.29 -0.33
C ILE A 211 9.64 3.11 -0.90
N ALA A 212 8.51 3.38 -1.56
CA ALA A 212 7.71 2.32 -2.18
C ALA A 212 8.50 1.57 -3.27
N LEU A 213 9.23 2.29 -4.13
CA LEU A 213 10.08 1.68 -5.16
C LEU A 213 11.21 0.86 -4.54
N ASP A 214 11.80 1.31 -3.44
CA ASP A 214 12.84 0.57 -2.70
C ASP A 214 12.30 -0.73 -2.10
N TYR A 215 11.02 -0.76 -1.69
CA TYR A 215 10.32 -1.98 -1.29
C TYR A 215 9.84 -2.84 -2.47
N GLY A 216 10.18 -2.46 -3.71
CA GLY A 216 9.89 -3.23 -4.92
C GLY A 216 8.41 -3.18 -5.32
N TYR A 217 7.75 -2.06 -5.12
CA TYR A 217 6.41 -1.84 -5.69
C TYR A 217 6.47 -1.84 -7.22
N SER A 218 5.37 -2.25 -7.84
CA SER A 218 5.27 -2.39 -9.30
C SER A 218 4.99 -1.07 -10.01
N GLY A 219 4.72 0.01 -9.27
CA GLY A 219 4.42 1.31 -9.85
C GLY A 219 3.78 2.30 -8.87
N LEU A 220 3.31 3.41 -9.43
CA LEU A 220 2.80 4.56 -8.69
C LEU A 220 1.45 5.02 -9.25
N MET A 221 0.58 5.49 -8.36
CA MET A 221 -0.66 6.20 -8.69
C MET A 221 -0.62 7.58 -8.04
N LEU A 222 -0.65 8.64 -8.85
CA LEU A 222 -0.42 10.01 -8.41
C LEU A 222 -1.55 10.94 -8.86
N GLU A 223 -1.79 11.99 -8.10
CA GLU A 223 -2.72 13.05 -8.49
C GLU A 223 -2.00 14.20 -9.19
N SER A 224 -2.54 14.59 -10.34
CA SER A 224 -2.03 15.69 -11.14
C SER A 224 -3.18 16.53 -11.70
N HIS A 225 -3.06 17.85 -11.60
CA HIS A 225 -4.09 18.79 -12.04
C HIS A 225 -3.45 19.95 -12.78
N ILE A 226 -4.08 20.44 -13.86
CA ILE A 226 -3.53 21.55 -14.65
C ILE A 226 -3.34 22.82 -13.82
N ARG A 227 -4.21 23.08 -12.86
CA ARG A 227 -4.16 24.21 -11.92
C ARG A 227 -4.50 23.75 -10.51
N PRO A 228 -3.56 23.11 -9.78
CA PRO A 228 -3.84 22.50 -8.47
C PRO A 228 -4.50 23.45 -7.46
N ALA A 229 -4.10 24.70 -7.44
CA ALA A 229 -4.64 25.70 -6.52
C ALA A 229 -6.13 26.01 -6.74
N GLU A 230 -6.67 25.76 -7.93
CA GLU A 230 -8.07 25.96 -8.30
C GLU A 230 -8.91 24.68 -8.17
N ALA A 231 -8.28 23.54 -7.81
CA ALA A 231 -8.95 22.26 -7.76
C ALA A 231 -10.08 22.25 -6.73
N LEU A 232 -11.24 21.70 -7.13
CA LEU A 232 -12.42 21.57 -6.27
C LEU A 232 -12.28 20.45 -5.22
N SER A 233 -11.21 19.66 -5.33
CA SER A 233 -10.91 18.58 -4.40
C SER A 233 -9.42 18.39 -4.18
N ASP A 234 -9.02 18.20 -2.92
CA ASP A 234 -7.68 17.78 -2.49
C ASP A 234 -6.52 18.57 -3.17
N ALA A 235 -6.64 19.89 -3.29
CA ALA A 235 -5.72 20.79 -3.99
C ALA A 235 -4.24 20.61 -3.58
N GLN A 236 -3.97 20.44 -2.28
CA GLN A 236 -2.60 20.39 -1.72
C GLN A 236 -1.82 19.11 -2.07
N GLN A 237 -2.51 18.07 -2.52
CA GLN A 237 -1.86 16.78 -2.83
C GLN A 237 -1.67 16.53 -4.33
N GLN A 238 -2.14 17.44 -5.19
CA GLN A 238 -2.04 17.33 -6.64
C GLN A 238 -0.83 18.11 -7.17
N LEU A 239 -0.02 17.48 -8.00
CA LEU A 239 1.09 18.10 -8.71
C LEU A 239 0.63 18.67 -10.05
N ARG A 240 1.28 19.70 -10.52
CA ARG A 240 1.18 20.08 -11.93
C ARG A 240 1.78 18.97 -12.81
N PRO A 241 1.32 18.80 -14.07
CA PRO A 241 1.85 17.79 -14.99
C PRO A 241 3.37 17.83 -15.17
N ASP A 242 3.95 19.00 -15.33
CA ASP A 242 5.39 19.21 -15.45
C ASP A 242 6.16 18.84 -14.17
N GLU A 243 5.65 19.24 -13.01
CA GLU A 243 6.22 18.92 -11.69
C GLU A 243 6.16 17.40 -11.44
N LEU A 244 5.04 16.75 -11.79
CA LEU A 244 4.89 15.29 -11.68
C LEU A 244 5.95 14.57 -12.51
N VAL A 245 6.12 14.94 -13.77
CA VAL A 245 7.08 14.29 -14.66
C VAL A 245 8.52 14.54 -14.19
N ALA A 246 8.85 15.74 -13.76
CA ALA A 246 10.16 16.06 -13.19
C ALA A 246 10.43 15.21 -11.93
N MET A 247 9.45 15.08 -11.03
CA MET A 247 9.56 14.20 -9.87
C MET A 247 9.80 12.75 -10.28
N LEU A 248 9.03 12.21 -11.22
CA LEU A 248 9.18 10.83 -11.69
C LEU A 248 10.55 10.56 -12.32
N GLN A 249 11.12 11.52 -13.05
CA GLN A 249 12.46 11.42 -13.65
C GLN A 249 13.57 11.41 -12.58
N ALA A 250 13.35 12.03 -11.43
CA ALA A 250 14.29 12.05 -10.31
C ALA A 250 14.28 10.74 -9.48
N LEU A 251 13.25 9.89 -9.64
CA LEU A 251 13.13 8.62 -8.90
C LEU A 251 14.05 7.55 -9.48
N VAL A 252 14.57 6.71 -8.59
CA VAL A 252 15.36 5.52 -8.94
C VAL A 252 14.44 4.31 -9.00
N PHE A 253 14.10 3.87 -10.20
CA PHE A 253 13.33 2.64 -10.41
C PHE A 253 14.25 1.43 -10.23
N LYS A 254 13.88 0.51 -9.31
CA LYS A 254 14.68 -0.68 -9.04
C LYS A 254 14.46 -1.74 -10.14
N THR A 255 15.54 -2.29 -10.62
CA THR A 255 15.52 -3.42 -11.57
C THR A 255 15.74 -4.74 -10.83
N THR A 256 15.43 -5.86 -11.45
CA THR A 256 15.86 -7.17 -10.95
C THR A 256 17.39 -7.23 -10.90
N ALA A 257 17.92 -7.75 -9.79
CA ALA A 257 19.37 -7.83 -9.58
C ALA A 257 20.04 -8.58 -10.75
N SER A 258 21.18 -8.07 -11.23
CA SER A 258 22.03 -8.79 -12.16
C SER A 258 22.57 -10.08 -11.51
N SER A 259 22.90 -11.11 -12.30
CA SER A 259 23.36 -12.42 -11.83
C SER A 259 24.46 -12.37 -10.74
N PRO A 260 25.49 -11.51 -10.80
CA PRO A 260 26.48 -11.38 -9.71
C PRO A 260 25.89 -10.85 -8.40
N ALA A 261 25.04 -9.82 -8.47
CA ALA A 261 24.40 -9.24 -7.29
C ALA A 261 23.40 -10.22 -6.66
N GLU A 262 22.67 -10.99 -7.46
CA GLU A 262 21.75 -12.03 -7.01
C GLU A 262 22.47 -13.15 -6.27
N ASN A 263 23.65 -13.57 -6.75
CA ASN A 263 24.50 -14.56 -6.08
C ASN A 263 25.04 -14.03 -4.73
N ALA A 264 25.45 -12.76 -4.67
CA ALA A 264 25.89 -12.12 -3.43
C ALA A 264 24.74 -12.04 -2.40
N LEU A 265 23.55 -11.60 -2.84
CA LEU A 265 22.34 -11.56 -2.00
C LEU A 265 21.95 -12.95 -1.49
N ARG A 266 21.98 -13.98 -2.34
CA ARG A 266 21.69 -15.35 -1.95
C ARG A 266 22.64 -15.83 -0.85
N LYS A 267 23.97 -15.53 -0.96
CA LYS A 267 24.93 -15.87 0.07
C LYS A 267 24.59 -15.23 1.43
N GLN A 268 24.25 -13.94 1.43
CA GLN A 268 23.87 -13.25 2.67
C GLN A 268 22.54 -13.76 3.25
N ARG A 269 21.53 -14.05 2.39
CA ARG A 269 20.26 -14.64 2.82
C ARG A 269 20.45 -16.01 3.46
N ASN A 270 21.33 -16.86 2.92
CA ASN A 270 21.64 -18.15 3.52
C ASN A 270 22.29 -18.01 4.91
N LEU A 271 23.12 -16.96 5.12
CA LEU A 271 23.69 -16.67 6.44
C LEU A 271 22.60 -16.22 7.42
N LEU A 272 21.67 -15.35 6.99
CA LEU A 272 20.52 -14.93 7.80
C LEU A 272 19.65 -16.14 8.16
N GLU A 273 19.29 -16.99 7.20
CA GLU A 273 18.50 -18.20 7.42
C GLU A 273 19.13 -19.13 8.47
N ASN A 274 20.45 -19.30 8.42
CA ASN A 274 21.17 -20.08 9.44
C ASN A 274 21.07 -19.46 10.84
N ILE A 275 21.12 -18.13 10.93
CA ILE A 275 20.93 -17.41 12.20
C ILE A 275 19.48 -17.56 12.68
N ASP A 276 18.50 -17.43 11.80
CA ASP A 276 17.08 -17.57 12.14
C ASP A 276 16.76 -18.98 12.69
N VAL A 277 17.35 -20.02 12.09
CA VAL A 277 17.24 -21.42 12.62
C VAL A 277 17.80 -21.49 14.03
N GLN A 278 18.99 -20.93 14.28
CA GLN A 278 19.60 -20.92 15.62
C GLN A 278 18.76 -20.13 16.62
N MET A 279 18.20 -18.99 16.23
CA MET A 279 17.28 -18.20 17.07
C MET A 279 16.03 -19.00 17.41
N ALA A 280 15.40 -19.67 16.45
CA ALA A 280 14.23 -20.50 16.67
C ALA A 280 14.53 -21.63 17.67
N ASP A 281 15.67 -22.32 17.51
CA ASP A 281 16.12 -23.39 18.44
C ASP A 281 16.36 -22.86 19.85
N LEU A 282 17.01 -21.70 19.98
CA LEU A 282 17.28 -21.07 21.27
C LEU A 282 15.98 -20.62 21.96
N LEU A 283 15.02 -20.09 21.20
CA LEU A 283 13.69 -19.74 21.72
C LEU A 283 12.93 -20.97 22.19
N ALA A 284 12.96 -22.08 21.44
CA ALA A 284 12.34 -23.33 21.83
C ALA A 284 12.96 -23.89 23.14
N LYS A 285 14.29 -23.93 23.24
CA LYS A 285 15.03 -24.33 24.46
C LYS A 285 14.67 -23.42 25.64
N ARG A 286 14.59 -22.11 25.41
CA ARG A 286 14.19 -21.16 26.45
C ARG A 286 12.79 -21.46 26.98
N MET A 287 11.83 -21.79 26.12
CA MET A 287 10.47 -22.14 26.54
C MET A 287 10.42 -23.45 27.32
N GLN A 288 11.24 -24.46 26.99
CA GLN A 288 11.38 -25.67 27.80
C GLN A 288 11.91 -25.37 29.22
N ILE A 289 12.88 -24.47 29.33
CA ILE A 289 13.39 -24.04 30.64
C ILE A 289 12.31 -23.26 31.41
N VAL A 290 11.48 -22.44 30.74
CA VAL A 290 10.34 -21.75 31.35
C VAL A 290 9.35 -22.76 31.95
N ASP A 291 9.10 -23.89 31.27
CA ASP A 291 8.24 -24.97 31.79
C ASP A 291 8.82 -25.56 33.07
N ALA A 292 10.13 -25.87 33.09
CA ALA A 292 10.81 -26.41 34.30
C ALA A 292 10.78 -25.37 35.45
N VAL A 293 10.93 -24.09 35.15
CA VAL A 293 10.81 -23.00 36.13
C VAL A 293 9.39 -22.92 36.68
N ALA A 294 8.36 -23.13 35.85
CA ALA A 294 6.97 -23.15 36.27
C ALA A 294 6.72 -24.29 37.27
N ASP A 295 7.19 -25.50 36.97
CA ASP A 295 7.05 -26.68 37.83
C ASP A 295 7.72 -26.47 39.22
N ILE A 296 8.90 -25.83 39.24
CA ILE A 296 9.59 -25.53 40.51
C ILE A 296 8.81 -24.49 41.31
N LYS A 297 8.29 -23.44 40.67
CA LYS A 297 7.51 -22.40 41.35
C LYS A 297 6.22 -22.94 41.93
N GLU A 298 5.50 -23.76 41.18
CA GLU A 298 4.26 -24.38 41.64
C GLU A 298 4.51 -25.27 42.86
N LYS A 299 5.49 -26.18 42.77
CA LYS A 299 5.84 -27.10 43.89
C LYS A 299 6.25 -26.36 45.14
N ASN A 300 6.78 -25.16 45.07
CA ASN A 300 7.27 -24.36 46.19
C ASN A 300 6.40 -23.15 46.51
N ASN A 301 5.22 -23.03 45.93
CA ASN A 301 4.29 -21.90 46.18
C ASN A 301 4.92 -20.52 45.90
N LEU A 302 5.80 -20.42 44.88
CA LEU A 302 6.50 -19.18 44.54
C LEU A 302 5.70 -18.37 43.48
N PRO A 303 5.79 -17.03 43.55
CA PRO A 303 5.10 -16.17 42.58
C PRO A 303 5.69 -16.33 41.17
N ILE A 304 4.81 -16.27 40.16
CA ILE A 304 5.20 -16.37 38.72
C ILE A 304 6.15 -15.23 38.35
N VAL A 305 5.83 -13.98 38.77
CA VAL A 305 6.64 -12.79 38.45
C VAL A 305 7.65 -12.55 39.55
N GLN A 306 8.92 -12.44 39.18
CA GLN A 306 10.04 -12.12 40.09
C GLN A 306 10.82 -10.90 39.53
N PRO A 307 10.52 -9.66 40.01
CA PRO A 307 11.07 -8.43 39.42
C PRO A 307 12.61 -8.36 39.36
N LYS A 308 13.28 -8.88 40.40
CA LYS A 308 14.77 -8.90 40.44
C LYS A 308 15.38 -9.73 39.31
N GLN A 309 14.75 -10.83 38.97
CA GLN A 309 15.22 -11.68 37.86
C GLN A 309 14.95 -11.02 36.51
N TRP A 310 13.81 -10.35 36.36
CA TRP A 310 13.47 -9.60 35.16
C TRP A 310 14.50 -8.50 34.86
N GLY A 311 14.85 -7.69 35.83
CA GLY A 311 15.85 -6.63 35.63
C GLY A 311 17.26 -7.14 35.23
N LYS A 312 17.61 -8.41 35.56
CA LYS A 312 18.86 -9.02 35.06
C LYS A 312 18.76 -9.32 33.56
N VAL A 313 17.63 -9.84 33.11
CA VAL A 313 17.40 -10.16 31.70
C VAL A 313 17.37 -8.88 30.86
N GLU A 314 16.68 -7.84 31.33
CA GLU A 314 16.64 -6.52 30.67
C GLU A 314 18.05 -5.95 30.43
N LYS A 315 18.93 -6.04 31.42
CA LYS A 315 20.32 -5.57 31.29
C LYS A 315 21.12 -6.32 30.22
N ILE A 316 20.84 -7.63 30.02
CA ILE A 316 21.51 -8.43 28.98
C ILE A 316 21.14 -7.89 27.60
N TYR A 317 19.83 -7.64 27.35
CA TYR A 317 19.37 -7.16 26.05
C TYR A 317 19.79 -5.71 25.78
N ARG A 318 19.73 -4.82 26.76
CA ARG A 318 20.24 -3.44 26.63
C ARG A 318 21.74 -3.42 26.27
N LYS A 319 22.56 -4.30 26.86
CA LYS A 319 23.96 -4.41 26.51
C LYS A 319 24.19 -4.87 25.06
N ALA A 320 23.28 -5.63 24.49
CA ALA A 320 23.35 -6.09 23.11
C ALA A 320 22.98 -5.00 22.08
N ALA A 321 22.34 -3.90 22.50
CA ALA A 321 21.90 -2.82 21.63
C ALA A 321 23.03 -1.97 21.02
N LEU A 322 24.26 -2.08 21.53
CA LEU A 322 25.47 -1.45 20.97
C LEU A 322 25.34 0.06 20.68
N GLU A 323 24.61 0.81 21.52
CA GLU A 323 24.35 2.25 21.39
C GLU A 323 23.54 2.65 20.12
N ASP A 324 22.86 1.69 19.49
CA ASP A 324 21.92 1.91 18.40
C ASP A 324 20.50 2.06 18.98
N ALA A 325 19.93 3.27 18.88
CA ALA A 325 18.64 3.60 19.46
C ALA A 325 17.47 2.80 18.84
N ASP A 326 17.48 2.61 17.52
CA ASP A 326 16.45 1.85 16.82
C ASP A 326 16.53 0.36 17.20
N TYR A 327 17.74 -0.16 17.35
CA TYR A 327 17.96 -1.54 17.79
C TYR A 327 17.63 -1.73 19.27
N GLU A 328 17.85 -0.73 20.13
CA GLU A 328 17.42 -0.75 21.54
C GLU A 328 15.89 -0.80 21.66
N GLU A 329 15.16 -0.01 20.87
CA GLU A 329 13.70 -0.04 20.80
C GLU A 329 13.18 -1.41 20.36
N PHE A 330 13.75 -1.97 19.28
CA PHE A 330 13.43 -3.32 18.82
C PHE A 330 13.64 -4.36 19.92
N LEU A 331 14.81 -4.38 20.56
CA LEU A 331 15.14 -5.34 21.62
C LEU A 331 14.22 -5.19 22.84
N SER A 332 13.80 -3.98 23.17
CA SER A 332 12.86 -3.71 24.25
C SER A 332 11.48 -4.33 23.97
N LYS A 333 10.93 -4.12 22.77
CA LYS A 333 9.67 -4.71 22.32
C LYS A 333 9.75 -6.24 22.24
N PHE A 334 10.84 -6.77 21.71
CA PHE A 334 11.07 -8.21 21.64
C PHE A 334 11.14 -8.85 23.03
N LEU A 335 11.81 -8.20 23.96
CA LEU A 335 11.92 -8.66 25.35
C LEU A 335 10.55 -8.68 26.06
N GLU A 336 9.72 -7.67 25.84
CA GLU A 336 8.35 -7.61 26.35
C GLU A 336 7.51 -8.79 25.83
N LEU A 337 7.58 -9.08 24.52
CA LEU A 337 6.89 -10.23 23.92
C LEU A 337 7.35 -11.55 24.53
N LEU A 338 8.66 -11.74 24.73
CA LEU A 338 9.24 -12.91 25.37
C LEU A 338 8.79 -13.06 26.83
N HIS A 339 8.71 -11.95 27.56
CA HIS A 339 8.25 -11.95 28.94
C HIS A 339 6.79 -12.38 29.05
N ASN A 340 5.94 -11.74 28.25
CA ASN A 340 4.51 -12.04 28.20
C ASN A 340 4.24 -13.49 27.79
N ALA A 341 4.98 -14.03 26.81
CA ALA A 341 4.90 -15.44 26.41
C ALA A 341 5.31 -16.37 27.56
N SER A 342 6.38 -16.02 28.30
CA SER A 342 6.86 -16.81 29.43
C SER A 342 5.86 -16.81 30.60
N ILE A 343 5.19 -15.68 30.90
CA ILE A 343 4.15 -15.61 31.92
C ILE A 343 2.95 -16.46 31.54
N ARG A 344 2.44 -16.30 30.33
CA ARG A 344 1.29 -17.08 29.83
C ARG A 344 1.55 -18.58 29.92
N ARG A 345 2.75 -19.02 29.52
CA ARG A 345 3.12 -20.43 29.55
C ARG A 345 3.15 -20.99 30.98
N GLN A 346 3.62 -20.20 31.96
CA GLN A 346 3.59 -20.57 33.38
C GLN A 346 2.16 -20.59 33.97
N GLN A 347 1.23 -19.77 33.43
CA GLN A 347 -0.18 -19.76 33.84
C GLN A 347 -0.98 -20.94 33.31
N HIS A 348 -0.67 -21.43 32.10
CA HIS A 348 -1.38 -22.55 31.45
C HIS A 348 -0.98 -23.93 31.97
N LYS A 349 0.04 -24.04 32.80
CA LYS A 349 0.40 -25.28 33.48
C LYS A 349 -0.38 -25.53 34.79
N LYS A 350 -1.25 -24.59 35.16
CA LYS A 350 -2.24 -24.76 36.19
C LYS A 350 -3.47 -25.44 35.59
#